data_107905519f3a734874ce95bc74d635b8
#
_entry.id   107905519f3a734874ce95bc74d635b8
#
_cell.length_a   1.000
_cell.length_b   1.000
_cell.length_c   1.000
_cell.angle_alpha   90.00
_cell.angle_beta   90.00
_cell.angle_gamma   90.00
#
_symmetry.space_group_name_H-M   'P 1'
#
loop_
_entity.id
_entity.type
_entity.pdbx_description
1 polymer ?
#
loop_
_entity_poly.entity_id
_entity_poly.type
_entity_poly.pdbx_seq_one_letter_code
_entity_poly.pdbx_strand_id
1 'polypeptide(L)'
;RNPLVGIYLFPRGNDIRKYEIYERPGSDSRYMEQFWDLEFLKGVENPWWITNRELNENRQHRYSFNATMKLDITDWMSLTGRIRTDNATINYTRKLSASTNTLFASKYGSYLNRTMTHNNLYGDVLLSIDKSFFDNAFSLQFNLGASIMDDKNQLTGYEGYLAGIPNKFTYNNIISDNSQSFPTQENYHDQIQAVYATMQLGWRGMLYVDVSVRNDWASMLAFTPKQNIFYPSVGLSAVISSMADLSKAGISFLKVRGSYAEVGNAPERYITGPNYTLTNGVVSTATIAPAKHLEAERTKSFEAGLDVKFLGNKISATATYYNTNTYNQLFLYDAPPSSGYKQKYINAGKVNNWGIEASAGYKNTWRDFSWATTLNFSMNRNKIKELVPEGTRDPDTGSLVDIKEVNKDYGGYRVKLVEGGSIGDFYVKGLLTDDKGHIYVDPNSNTVLLDPDPEAYIFAGNTEARFRWGWNNQFSYKGVSLGVLIDARIGGRGVSATQALMDRFGVSQDSADARENGGVWISDDQQVPDAKTFYANSGDGMAMLSHYVYSMTNVRLRELTLGYDLPSKWFRNKVCLLYTSDA
;
A
#
# COMPACT_ATOMS: atom_id res chain seq x y z
N ARG A 1 5.14 20.67 -1.02
CA ARG A 1 5.98 20.12 -2.11
C ARG A 1 7.25 19.47 -1.57
N ASN A 2 7.99 18.77 -2.42
CA ASN A 2 9.20 18.05 -1.98
C ASN A 2 10.45 18.91 -2.27
N PRO A 3 11.17 19.40 -1.25
CA PRO A 3 12.38 20.21 -1.45
C PRO A 3 13.52 19.41 -2.09
N LEU A 4 13.51 18.07 -1.98
CA LEU A 4 14.54 17.23 -2.57
C LEU A 4 14.63 17.33 -4.09
N VAL A 5 13.54 17.70 -4.77
CA VAL A 5 13.55 17.87 -6.24
C VAL A 5 14.55 18.96 -6.63
N GLY A 6 14.52 20.12 -5.97
CA GLY A 6 15.47 21.21 -6.20
C GLY A 6 16.92 20.84 -5.87
N ILE A 7 17.12 19.94 -4.91
CA ILE A 7 18.45 19.45 -4.54
C ILE A 7 18.99 18.45 -5.56
N TYR A 8 18.18 17.44 -5.93
CA TYR A 8 18.62 16.41 -6.89
C TYR A 8 18.83 16.93 -8.31
N LEU A 9 18.07 17.95 -8.72
CA LEU A 9 18.20 18.55 -10.05
C LEU A 9 19.09 19.80 -10.08
N PHE A 10 19.78 20.09 -8.98
CA PHE A 10 20.64 21.26 -8.88
C PHE A 10 21.85 21.18 -9.84
N PRO A 11 22.14 22.23 -10.63
CA PRO A 11 23.24 22.23 -11.58
C PRO A 11 24.61 22.07 -10.89
N ARG A 12 25.44 21.14 -11.39
CA ARG A 12 26.76 20.81 -10.83
C ARG A 12 27.75 22.00 -10.84
N GLY A 13 27.59 22.93 -11.77
CA GLY A 13 28.47 24.11 -11.90
C GLY A 13 28.16 25.23 -10.90
N ASN A 14 27.08 25.11 -10.13
CA ASN A 14 26.65 26.13 -9.21
C ASN A 14 26.83 25.70 -7.74
N ASP A 15 26.93 26.69 -6.84
CA ASP A 15 26.98 26.44 -5.39
C ASP A 15 25.57 26.63 -4.80
N ILE A 16 24.97 25.52 -4.33
CA ILE A 16 23.64 25.53 -3.74
C ILE A 16 23.57 26.38 -2.47
N ARG A 17 24.68 26.56 -1.74
CA ARG A 17 24.76 27.39 -0.53
C ARG A 17 24.44 28.86 -0.78
N LYS A 18 24.63 29.36 -2.02
CA LYS A 18 24.19 30.68 -2.44
C LYS A 18 22.70 30.92 -2.17
N TYR A 19 21.89 29.86 -2.22
CA TYR A 19 20.44 29.91 -2.10
C TYR A 19 19.92 29.64 -0.68
N GLU A 20 20.79 29.50 0.31
CA GLU A 20 20.40 29.51 1.73
C GLU A 20 19.75 30.84 2.10
N ILE A 21 20.17 31.95 1.45
CA ILE A 21 19.43 33.21 1.44
C ILE A 21 18.27 33.07 0.46
N TYR A 22 17.23 32.36 0.91
CA TYR A 22 16.11 31.94 0.05
C TYR A 22 15.15 33.06 -0.32
N GLU A 23 15.27 34.24 0.31
CA GLU A 23 14.43 35.40 0.06
C GLU A 23 15.22 36.69 0.05
N ARG A 24 14.77 37.67 -0.72
CA ARG A 24 15.36 39.00 -0.87
C ARG A 24 14.26 40.08 -0.98
N PRO A 25 14.54 41.33 -0.62
CA PRO A 25 13.64 42.43 -0.95
C PRO A 25 13.39 42.46 -2.48
N GLY A 26 12.13 42.46 -2.86
CA GLY A 26 11.72 42.55 -4.25
C GLY A 26 11.21 43.91 -4.65
N SER A 27 10.53 43.97 -5.78
CA SER A 27 9.89 45.18 -6.30
C SER A 27 8.70 45.63 -5.45
N ASP A 28 8.01 44.72 -4.79
CA ASP A 28 6.90 45.01 -3.88
C ASP A 28 7.37 44.96 -2.42
N SER A 29 7.45 46.10 -1.77
CA SER A 29 7.92 46.22 -0.39
C SER A 29 7.03 45.52 0.67
N ARG A 30 5.86 45.01 0.28
CA ARG A 30 4.91 44.37 1.18
C ARG A 30 5.30 42.91 1.53
N TYR A 31 6.24 42.29 0.78
CA TYR A 31 6.70 40.94 1.02
C TYR A 31 8.11 40.70 0.48
N MET A 32 8.78 39.69 1.00
CA MET A 32 10.06 39.21 0.48
C MET A 32 9.84 38.29 -0.72
N GLU A 33 10.65 38.47 -1.77
CA GLU A 33 10.59 37.64 -2.96
C GLU A 33 11.53 36.45 -2.84
N GLN A 34 11.10 35.30 -3.41
CA GLN A 34 11.93 34.10 -3.47
C GLN A 34 13.21 34.38 -4.28
N PHE A 35 14.35 34.03 -3.72
CA PHE A 35 15.60 34.07 -4.46
C PHE A 35 15.89 32.68 -5.07
N TRP A 36 15.64 32.57 -6.39
CA TRP A 36 15.91 31.36 -7.17
C TRP A 36 16.06 31.76 -8.64
N ASP A 37 17.30 31.89 -9.11
CA ASP A 37 17.60 32.35 -10.48
C ASP A 37 17.83 31.20 -11.47
N LEU A 38 17.32 30.00 -11.16
CA LEU A 38 17.42 28.80 -11.99
C LEU A 38 16.17 28.61 -12.85
N GLU A 39 16.01 29.43 -13.87
CA GLU A 39 14.80 29.51 -14.71
C GLU A 39 14.52 28.27 -15.58
N PHE A 40 15.53 27.45 -15.84
CA PHE A 40 15.39 26.25 -16.69
C PHE A 40 14.56 25.14 -16.03
N LEU A 41 14.31 25.23 -14.75
CA LEU A 41 13.54 24.25 -13.96
C LEU A 41 12.14 24.78 -13.66
N LYS A 42 11.25 24.83 -14.67
CA LYS A 42 9.85 25.25 -14.45
C LYS A 42 9.19 24.44 -13.32
N GLY A 43 8.67 25.15 -12.32
CA GLY A 43 7.99 24.55 -11.17
C GLY A 43 8.92 23.95 -10.10
N VAL A 44 10.22 24.03 -10.26
CA VAL A 44 11.20 23.75 -9.20
C VAL A 44 11.52 25.06 -8.48
N GLU A 45 11.53 25.00 -7.17
CA GLU A 45 11.75 26.17 -6.32
C GLU A 45 12.91 25.92 -5.36
N ASN A 46 13.40 27.01 -4.78
CA ASN A 46 14.42 26.97 -3.78
C ASN A 46 14.02 26.03 -2.62
N PRO A 47 14.82 25.00 -2.28
CA PRO A 47 14.51 24.05 -1.21
C PRO A 47 14.24 24.71 0.15
N TRP A 48 14.97 25.77 0.48
CA TRP A 48 14.78 26.54 1.73
C TRP A 48 13.50 27.39 1.68
N TRP A 49 13.10 27.90 0.49
CA TRP A 49 11.80 28.55 0.33
C TRP A 49 10.67 27.56 0.62
N ILE A 50 10.72 26.37 0.01
CA ILE A 50 9.71 25.33 0.22
C ILE A 50 9.58 25.00 1.72
N THR A 51 10.69 24.84 2.43
CA THR A 51 10.65 24.49 3.86
C THR A 51 10.21 25.62 4.79
N ASN A 52 10.45 26.88 4.41
CA ASN A 52 10.17 28.02 5.28
C ASN A 52 8.96 28.85 4.88
N ARG A 53 8.53 28.79 3.61
CA ARG A 53 7.47 29.65 3.06
C ARG A 53 6.30 28.89 2.46
N GLU A 54 6.41 27.58 2.31
CA GLU A 54 5.30 26.69 1.94
C GLU A 54 4.90 25.85 3.14
N LEU A 55 4.05 26.39 3.97
CA LEU A 55 3.70 25.79 5.26
C LEU A 55 2.50 24.85 5.11
N ASN A 56 2.68 23.63 5.55
CA ASN A 56 1.63 22.62 5.63
C ASN A 56 1.46 22.23 7.09
N GLU A 57 0.27 22.44 7.63
CA GLU A 57 -0.05 22.10 9.00
C GLU A 57 -1.23 21.13 9.02
N ASN A 58 -1.06 20.00 9.73
CA ASN A 58 -2.10 19.03 9.94
C ASN A 58 -2.28 18.85 11.45
N ARG A 59 -3.40 19.31 11.99
CA ARG A 59 -3.78 19.18 13.39
C ARG A 59 -4.89 18.17 13.52
N GLN A 60 -4.63 17.09 14.23
CA GLN A 60 -5.62 16.06 14.50
C GLN A 60 -5.97 16.03 15.98
N HIS A 61 -7.27 16.07 16.26
CA HIS A 61 -7.85 15.75 17.55
C HIS A 61 -8.62 14.44 17.42
N ARG A 62 -8.22 13.44 18.18
CA ARG A 62 -8.86 12.13 18.16
C ARG A 62 -9.20 11.71 19.57
N TYR A 63 -10.40 11.22 19.75
CA TYR A 63 -10.82 10.58 20.97
C TYR A 63 -11.54 9.28 20.64
N SER A 64 -11.30 8.27 21.46
CA SER A 64 -11.97 6.98 21.36
C SER A 64 -12.54 6.63 22.72
N PHE A 65 -13.75 6.09 22.71
CA PHE A 65 -14.40 5.55 23.88
C PHE A 65 -14.75 4.09 23.61
N ASN A 66 -14.51 3.24 24.60
CA ASN A 66 -14.84 1.82 24.54
C ASN A 66 -15.49 1.42 25.87
N ALA A 67 -16.67 0.83 25.79
CA ALA A 67 -17.35 0.23 26.92
C ALA A 67 -17.66 -1.23 26.64
N THR A 68 -17.36 -2.09 27.59
CA THR A 68 -17.65 -3.52 27.53
C THR A 68 -18.38 -3.92 28.79
N MET A 69 -19.50 -4.61 28.61
CA MET A 69 -20.27 -5.22 29.69
C MET A 69 -20.30 -6.71 29.47
N LYS A 70 -19.88 -7.49 30.45
CA LYS A 70 -19.92 -8.95 30.43
C LYS A 70 -20.86 -9.42 31.55
N LEU A 71 -21.78 -10.30 31.19
CA LEU A 71 -22.68 -10.99 32.12
C LEU A 71 -22.35 -12.50 32.06
N ASP A 72 -21.82 -13.05 33.11
CA ASP A 72 -21.65 -14.48 33.28
C ASP A 72 -22.99 -15.08 33.69
N ILE A 73 -23.65 -15.81 32.78
CA ILE A 73 -24.96 -16.43 32.98
C ILE A 73 -24.79 -17.75 33.77
N THR A 74 -23.76 -18.49 33.41
CA THR A 74 -23.29 -19.69 34.11
C THR A 74 -21.76 -19.73 34.07
N ASP A 75 -21.14 -20.70 34.76
CA ASP A 75 -19.67 -20.90 34.72
C ASP A 75 -19.13 -21.18 33.33
N TRP A 76 -19.97 -21.57 32.38
CA TRP A 76 -19.59 -21.95 30.99
C TRP A 76 -20.28 -21.11 29.92
N MET A 77 -21.14 -20.13 30.28
CA MET A 77 -21.87 -19.29 29.33
C MET A 77 -21.86 -17.82 29.77
N SER A 78 -21.46 -16.96 28.87
CA SER A 78 -21.47 -15.51 29.09
C SER A 78 -22.03 -14.74 27.90
N LEU A 79 -22.63 -13.58 28.19
CA LEU A 79 -23.10 -12.61 27.20
C LEU A 79 -22.27 -11.35 27.35
N THR A 80 -21.66 -10.92 26.27
CA THR A 80 -20.83 -9.70 26.21
C THR A 80 -21.43 -8.70 25.25
N GLY A 81 -21.66 -7.47 25.72
CA GLY A 81 -22.01 -6.33 24.89
C GLY A 81 -20.85 -5.35 24.82
N ARG A 82 -20.53 -4.86 23.64
CA ARG A 82 -19.46 -3.87 23.42
C ARG A 82 -19.98 -2.72 22.59
N ILE A 83 -19.57 -1.52 22.95
CA ILE A 83 -19.74 -0.32 22.14
C ILE A 83 -18.40 0.40 22.07
N ARG A 84 -18.03 0.80 20.89
CA ARG A 84 -16.81 1.57 20.65
C ARG A 84 -17.14 2.72 19.71
N THR A 85 -16.69 3.92 20.07
CA THR A 85 -16.70 5.05 19.16
C THR A 85 -15.29 5.60 19.00
N ASP A 86 -14.94 5.95 17.78
CA ASP A 86 -13.66 6.54 17.41
C ASP A 86 -13.95 7.77 16.55
N ASN A 87 -13.56 8.95 17.06
CA ASN A 87 -13.89 10.22 16.44
C ASN A 87 -12.61 11.01 16.24
N ALA A 88 -12.40 11.50 15.04
CA ALA A 88 -11.26 12.32 14.69
C ALA A 88 -11.71 13.58 13.95
N THR A 89 -11.17 14.72 14.36
CA THR A 89 -11.27 15.98 13.60
C THR A 89 -9.89 16.36 13.15
N ILE A 90 -9.71 16.48 11.83
CA ILE A 90 -8.44 16.80 11.17
C ILE A 90 -8.60 18.16 10.50
N ASN A 91 -7.82 19.13 10.96
CA ASN A 91 -7.73 20.45 10.36
C ASN A 91 -6.43 20.55 9.56
N TYR A 92 -6.56 20.63 8.25
CA TYR A 92 -5.42 20.74 7.35
C TYR A 92 -5.37 22.14 6.73
N THR A 93 -4.24 22.83 6.89
CA THR A 93 -3.99 24.12 6.25
C THR A 93 -2.73 24.04 5.40
N ARG A 94 -2.79 24.65 4.21
CA ARG A 94 -1.64 24.90 3.35
C ARG A 94 -1.55 26.39 3.05
N LYS A 95 -0.39 26.96 3.31
CA LYS A 95 -0.08 28.38 3.09
C LYS A 95 1.11 28.46 2.15
N LEU A 96 0.89 28.91 0.93
CA LEU A 96 1.96 29.20 -0.02
C LEU A 96 2.16 30.71 -0.02
N SER A 97 3.37 31.16 0.34
CA SER A 97 3.66 32.60 0.48
C SER A 97 3.68 33.32 -0.85
N ALA A 98 3.51 34.65 -0.82
CA ALA A 98 3.72 35.53 -1.96
C ALA A 98 5.11 35.26 -2.55
N SER A 99 5.25 35.34 -3.88
CA SER A 99 6.45 34.94 -4.64
C SER A 99 6.70 33.43 -4.78
N THR A 100 5.85 32.55 -4.25
CA THR A 100 5.82 31.15 -4.66
C THR A 100 5.53 31.07 -6.16
N ASN A 101 6.09 30.08 -6.84
CA ASN A 101 5.98 29.89 -8.28
C ASN A 101 4.51 29.96 -8.76
N THR A 102 4.29 30.70 -9.85
CA THR A 102 2.96 31.00 -10.40
C THR A 102 2.17 29.77 -10.87
N LEU A 103 2.81 28.62 -11.03
CA LEU A 103 2.12 27.36 -11.27
C LEU A 103 1.29 26.90 -10.05
N PHE A 104 1.56 27.42 -8.85
CA PHE A 104 0.98 26.93 -7.59
C PHE A 104 0.28 28.00 -6.76
N ALA A 105 0.59 29.27 -7.01
CA ALA A 105 0.05 30.39 -6.26
C ALA A 105 -0.06 31.66 -7.13
N SER A 106 -0.92 32.58 -6.73
CA SER A 106 -0.85 33.94 -7.27
C SER A 106 0.42 34.66 -6.77
N LYS A 107 0.70 35.85 -7.33
CA LYS A 107 1.80 36.71 -6.82
C LYS A 107 1.65 37.08 -5.34
N TYR A 108 0.46 36.93 -4.76
CA TYR A 108 0.18 37.23 -3.35
C TYR A 108 0.16 36.00 -2.46
N GLY A 109 0.21 34.79 -3.06
CA GLY A 109 0.19 33.52 -2.38
C GLY A 109 -1.05 32.66 -2.66
N SER A 110 -1.16 31.54 -1.96
CA SER A 110 -2.31 30.64 -2.01
C SER A 110 -2.66 30.13 -0.62
N TYR A 111 -3.93 29.89 -0.37
CA TYR A 111 -4.43 29.37 0.90
C TYR A 111 -5.41 28.23 0.70
N LEU A 112 -5.17 27.15 1.44
CA LEU A 112 -6.10 26.03 1.58
C LEU A 112 -6.39 25.82 3.06
N ASN A 113 -7.66 25.63 3.38
CA ASN A 113 -8.12 25.20 4.70
C ASN A 113 -9.19 24.13 4.51
N ARG A 114 -9.00 22.97 5.12
CA ARG A 114 -9.95 21.85 5.10
C ARG A 114 -10.12 21.28 6.50
N THR A 115 -11.34 20.99 6.85
CA THR A 115 -11.70 20.25 8.06
C THR A 115 -12.34 18.93 7.66
N MET A 116 -11.77 17.84 8.12
CA MET A 116 -12.33 16.51 7.96
C MET A 116 -12.74 15.99 9.34
N THR A 117 -14.00 15.55 9.45
CA THR A 117 -14.53 14.89 10.65
C THR A 117 -14.83 13.44 10.29
N HIS A 118 -14.22 12.53 11.02
CA HIS A 118 -14.41 11.09 10.88
C HIS A 118 -15.04 10.55 12.16
N ASN A 119 -16.20 9.90 12.04
CA ASN A 119 -16.93 9.30 13.13
C ASN A 119 -17.17 7.83 12.82
N ASN A 120 -16.60 6.94 13.62
CA ASN A 120 -16.81 5.51 13.53
C ASN A 120 -17.49 5.03 14.82
N LEU A 121 -18.63 4.36 14.66
CA LEU A 121 -19.36 3.71 15.72
C LEU A 121 -19.41 2.21 15.44
N TYR A 122 -18.98 1.41 16.40
CA TYR A 122 -19.07 -0.04 16.38
C TYR A 122 -19.82 -0.52 17.61
N GLY A 123 -20.76 -1.43 17.41
CA GLY A 123 -21.45 -2.13 18.50
C GLY A 123 -21.56 -3.61 18.18
N ASP A 124 -21.44 -4.46 19.21
CA ASP A 124 -21.69 -5.89 19.08
C ASP A 124 -22.24 -6.53 20.35
N VAL A 125 -22.92 -7.64 20.14
CA VAL A 125 -23.37 -8.55 21.20
C VAL A 125 -22.84 -9.94 20.87
N LEU A 126 -22.23 -10.60 21.86
CA LEU A 126 -21.59 -11.89 21.73
C LEU A 126 -22.04 -12.84 22.85
N LEU A 127 -22.70 -13.93 22.49
CA LEU A 127 -22.92 -15.08 23.35
C LEU A 127 -21.72 -16.02 23.23
N SER A 128 -21.06 -16.33 24.33
CA SER A 128 -19.92 -17.25 24.40
C SER A 128 -20.26 -18.44 25.28
N ILE A 129 -19.94 -19.64 24.77
CA ILE A 129 -20.06 -20.92 25.46
C ILE A 129 -18.69 -21.57 25.47
N ASP A 130 -18.19 -21.91 26.66
CA ASP A 130 -16.93 -22.65 26.86
C ASP A 130 -17.20 -23.79 27.84
N LYS A 131 -17.24 -25.01 27.33
CA LYS A 131 -17.64 -26.17 28.13
C LYS A 131 -16.85 -27.40 27.77
N SER A 132 -16.41 -28.14 28.79
CA SER A 132 -15.83 -29.45 28.65
C SER A 132 -16.86 -30.54 29.02
N PHE A 133 -16.76 -31.68 28.34
CA PHE A 133 -17.65 -32.83 28.46
C PHE A 133 -16.83 -34.13 28.62
N PHE A 134 -17.45 -35.15 29.20
CA PHE A 134 -16.91 -36.52 29.32
C PHE A 134 -15.51 -36.50 29.96
N ASP A 135 -15.42 -36.00 31.19
CA ASP A 135 -14.15 -35.90 31.95
C ASP A 135 -13.05 -35.17 31.18
N ASN A 136 -13.42 -34.06 30.53
CA ASN A 136 -12.56 -33.21 29.68
C ASN A 136 -12.05 -33.91 28.40
N ALA A 137 -12.65 -35.04 27.99
CA ALA A 137 -12.31 -35.66 26.71
C ALA A 137 -12.69 -34.76 25.52
N PHE A 138 -13.73 -33.94 25.63
CA PHE A 138 -14.14 -32.96 24.62
C PHE A 138 -14.22 -31.56 25.23
N SER A 139 -13.73 -30.59 24.50
CA SER A 139 -13.88 -29.16 24.78
C SER A 139 -14.65 -28.50 23.65
N LEU A 140 -15.64 -27.71 23.98
CA LEU A 140 -16.42 -26.90 23.04
C LEU A 140 -16.26 -25.41 23.39
N GLN A 141 -15.76 -24.64 22.44
CA GLN A 141 -15.87 -23.18 22.46
C GLN A 141 -16.80 -22.77 21.31
N PHE A 142 -17.90 -22.11 21.64
CA PHE A 142 -18.88 -21.66 20.66
C PHE A 142 -19.21 -20.18 20.93
N ASN A 143 -19.19 -19.39 19.88
CA ASN A 143 -19.59 -17.99 19.95
C ASN A 143 -20.65 -17.72 18.89
N LEU A 144 -21.68 -16.98 19.27
CA LEU A 144 -22.70 -16.44 18.37
C LEU A 144 -22.78 -14.93 18.59
N GLY A 145 -22.59 -14.16 17.53
CA GLY A 145 -22.56 -12.71 17.63
C GLY A 145 -23.31 -11.99 16.53
N ALA A 146 -23.71 -10.77 16.84
CA ALA A 146 -24.21 -9.79 15.89
C ALA A 146 -23.48 -8.46 16.09
N SER A 147 -23.17 -7.76 15.02
CA SER A 147 -22.47 -6.48 15.09
C SER A 147 -23.00 -5.48 14.07
N ILE A 148 -22.82 -4.20 14.40
CA ILE A 148 -23.05 -3.07 13.51
C ILE A 148 -21.84 -2.16 13.51
N MET A 149 -21.42 -1.71 12.34
CA MET A 149 -20.42 -0.67 12.14
C MET A 149 -21.03 0.44 11.30
N ASP A 150 -20.91 1.67 11.79
CA ASP A 150 -21.41 2.88 11.14
C ASP A 150 -20.24 3.85 10.99
N ASP A 151 -19.89 4.22 9.77
CA ASP A 151 -18.72 5.04 9.44
C ASP A 151 -19.15 6.27 8.66
N LYS A 152 -18.96 7.46 9.25
CA LYS A 152 -19.29 8.74 8.66
C LYS A 152 -18.06 9.60 8.51
N ASN A 153 -17.91 10.18 7.34
CA ASN A 153 -16.86 11.14 7.07
C ASN A 153 -17.45 12.39 6.42
N GLN A 154 -17.03 13.55 6.91
CA GLN A 154 -17.41 14.85 6.38
C GLN A 154 -16.16 15.67 6.13
N LEU A 155 -15.98 16.12 4.91
CA LEU A 155 -14.90 17.02 4.50
C LEU A 155 -15.52 18.33 4.03
N THR A 156 -15.11 19.42 4.65
CA THR A 156 -15.47 20.78 4.23
C THR A 156 -14.23 21.66 4.15
N GLY A 157 -14.21 22.57 3.21
CA GLY A 157 -13.09 23.50 3.13
C GLY A 157 -13.10 24.36 1.89
N TYR A 158 -12.01 25.04 1.69
CA TYR A 158 -11.79 25.90 0.54
C TYR A 158 -10.30 25.96 0.22
N GLU A 159 -10.02 26.20 -1.05
CA GLU A 159 -8.69 26.44 -1.59
C GLU A 159 -8.77 27.56 -2.61
N GLY A 160 -7.77 28.44 -2.68
CA GLY A 160 -7.71 29.44 -3.72
C GLY A 160 -6.48 30.34 -3.63
N TYR A 161 -6.31 31.14 -4.69
CA TYR A 161 -5.26 32.11 -4.78
C TYR A 161 -5.61 33.36 -4.01
N LEU A 162 -4.64 34.00 -3.35
CA LEU A 162 -4.85 35.26 -2.64
C LEU A 162 -5.03 36.43 -3.63
N ALA A 163 -6.01 37.31 -3.33
CA ALA A 163 -6.45 38.34 -4.23
C ALA A 163 -5.60 39.63 -4.20
N GLY A 164 -5.38 40.21 -3.04
CA GLY A 164 -4.82 41.57 -2.97
C GLY A 164 -3.83 41.84 -1.85
N ILE A 165 -3.93 41.13 -0.75
CA ILE A 165 -3.06 41.33 0.41
C ILE A 165 -2.09 40.17 0.51
N PRO A 166 -0.76 40.38 0.27
CA PRO A 166 0.23 39.32 0.33
C PRO A 166 0.25 38.62 1.68
N ASN A 167 0.38 37.30 1.66
CA ASN A 167 0.54 36.47 2.86
C ASN A 167 -0.59 36.60 3.92
N LYS A 168 -1.73 37.21 3.55
CA LYS A 168 -2.91 37.25 4.42
C LYS A 168 -3.79 36.02 4.16
N PHE A 169 -3.50 34.95 4.87
CA PHE A 169 -4.15 33.64 4.72
C PHE A 169 -5.52 33.60 5.40
N THR A 170 -6.52 34.08 4.71
CA THR A 170 -7.92 34.10 5.16
C THR A 170 -8.85 33.92 3.96
N TYR A 171 -10.02 33.33 4.19
CA TYR A 171 -11.04 33.10 3.17
C TYR A 171 -11.39 34.41 2.40
N ASN A 172 -11.56 35.51 3.12
CA ASN A 172 -11.95 36.80 2.51
C ASN A 172 -10.87 37.42 1.60
N ASN A 173 -9.64 36.89 1.60
CA ASN A 173 -8.57 37.32 0.70
C ASN A 173 -8.36 36.33 -0.45
N ILE A 174 -9.23 35.35 -0.65
CA ILE A 174 -9.20 34.45 -1.80
C ILE A 174 -9.92 35.10 -2.98
N ILE A 175 -9.37 34.93 -4.18
CA ILE A 175 -10.01 35.38 -5.43
C ILE A 175 -11.32 34.59 -5.60
N SER A 176 -12.45 35.29 -5.67
CA SER A 176 -13.77 34.65 -5.83
C SER A 176 -14.08 34.27 -7.28
N ASP A 177 -13.08 33.91 -8.05
CA ASP A 177 -13.21 33.45 -9.42
C ASP A 177 -13.28 31.93 -9.44
N ASN A 178 -14.31 31.40 -10.09
CA ASN A 178 -14.56 29.96 -10.21
C ASN A 178 -13.40 29.14 -10.83
N SER A 179 -12.48 29.81 -11.51
CA SER A 179 -11.29 29.17 -12.08
C SER A 179 -10.14 29.04 -11.08
N GLN A 180 -10.16 29.77 -9.96
CA GLN A 180 -9.05 29.85 -9.01
C GLN A 180 -9.45 29.64 -7.54
N SER A 181 -10.72 29.42 -7.26
CA SER A 181 -11.24 29.11 -5.93
C SER A 181 -12.09 27.84 -5.95
N PHE A 182 -11.77 26.92 -5.08
CA PHE A 182 -12.39 25.59 -5.05
C PHE A 182 -12.96 25.30 -3.67
N PRO A 183 -14.27 25.56 -3.44
CA PRO A 183 -14.93 25.05 -2.26
C PRO A 183 -14.99 23.53 -2.33
N THR A 184 -14.73 22.87 -1.23
CA THR A 184 -14.78 21.39 -1.12
C THR A 184 -15.83 21.02 -0.10
N GLN A 185 -16.74 20.14 -0.49
CA GLN A 185 -17.66 19.49 0.42
C GLN A 185 -17.85 18.05 -0.03
N GLU A 186 -17.43 17.11 0.80
CA GLU A 186 -17.58 15.68 0.54
C GLU A 186 -18.08 15.02 1.82
N ASN A 187 -19.15 14.24 1.69
CA ASN A 187 -19.73 13.49 2.79
C ASN A 187 -19.96 12.06 2.36
N TYR A 188 -19.63 11.12 3.22
CA TYR A 188 -20.01 9.74 3.00
C TYR A 188 -20.40 9.06 4.30
N HIS A 189 -21.23 8.02 4.14
CA HIS A 189 -21.76 7.23 5.21
C HIS A 189 -21.84 5.78 4.76
N ASP A 190 -21.08 4.93 5.42
CA ASP A 190 -21.07 3.49 5.18
C ASP A 190 -21.58 2.77 6.43
N GLN A 191 -22.36 1.71 6.22
CA GLN A 191 -22.83 0.86 7.30
C GLN A 191 -22.65 -0.61 6.92
N ILE A 192 -22.18 -1.40 7.88
CA ILE A 192 -22.10 -2.86 7.79
C ILE A 192 -22.79 -3.47 8.98
N GLN A 193 -23.73 -4.37 8.75
CA GLN A 193 -24.37 -5.19 9.77
C GLN A 193 -23.93 -6.64 9.57
N ALA A 194 -23.71 -7.38 10.65
CA ALA A 194 -23.23 -8.73 10.56
C ALA A 194 -23.84 -9.66 11.59
N VAL A 195 -24.03 -10.92 11.20
CA VAL A 195 -24.28 -12.03 12.12
C VAL A 195 -23.22 -13.09 11.86
N TYR A 196 -22.64 -13.62 12.93
CA TYR A 196 -21.57 -14.59 12.84
C TYR A 196 -21.61 -15.63 13.94
N ALA A 197 -21.08 -16.82 13.62
CA ALA A 197 -20.87 -17.85 14.61
C ALA A 197 -19.48 -18.47 14.42
N THR A 198 -18.84 -18.83 15.54
CA THR A 198 -17.58 -19.60 15.55
C THR A 198 -17.70 -20.78 16.50
N MET A 199 -17.12 -21.89 16.11
CA MET A 199 -17.07 -23.10 16.92
C MET A 199 -15.69 -23.72 16.86
N GLN A 200 -15.12 -24.05 17.99
CA GLN A 200 -13.97 -24.94 18.11
C GLN A 200 -14.35 -26.16 18.94
N LEU A 201 -14.18 -27.32 18.37
CA LEU A 201 -14.35 -28.59 19.05
C LEU A 201 -12.98 -29.26 19.22
N GLY A 202 -12.55 -29.45 20.45
CA GLY A 202 -11.30 -30.13 20.80
C GLY A 202 -11.56 -31.55 21.35
N TRP A 203 -10.74 -32.51 20.96
CA TRP A 203 -10.75 -33.87 21.49
C TRP A 203 -9.42 -34.20 22.16
N ARG A 204 -9.45 -34.43 23.48
CA ARG A 204 -8.30 -34.83 24.33
C ARG A 204 -7.05 -33.94 24.18
N GLY A 205 -7.21 -32.67 23.74
CA GLY A 205 -6.06 -31.84 23.41
C GLY A 205 -5.22 -32.28 22.20
N MET A 206 -5.73 -33.27 21.45
CA MET A 206 -5.04 -33.90 20.31
C MET A 206 -5.55 -33.43 18.96
N LEU A 207 -6.88 -33.37 18.80
CA LEU A 207 -7.55 -32.99 17.56
C LEU A 207 -8.45 -31.78 17.81
N TYR A 208 -8.48 -30.84 16.84
CA TYR A 208 -9.35 -29.71 16.88
C TYR A 208 -10.01 -29.49 15.52
N VAL A 209 -11.29 -29.18 15.57
CA VAL A 209 -12.09 -28.73 14.42
C VAL A 209 -12.54 -27.31 14.71
N ASP A 210 -12.20 -26.39 13.83
CA ASP A 210 -12.61 -24.99 13.88
C ASP A 210 -13.59 -24.73 12.74
N VAL A 211 -14.73 -24.14 13.05
CA VAL A 211 -15.72 -23.72 12.03
C VAL A 211 -16.10 -22.28 12.29
N SER A 212 -16.13 -21.45 11.27
CA SER A 212 -16.73 -20.14 11.38
C SER A 212 -17.63 -19.84 10.19
N VAL A 213 -18.70 -19.10 10.46
CA VAL A 213 -19.62 -18.58 9.46
C VAL A 213 -19.93 -17.13 9.77
N ARG A 214 -19.98 -16.30 8.76
CA ARG A 214 -20.36 -14.89 8.88
C ARG A 214 -21.18 -14.46 7.68
N ASN A 215 -22.18 -13.64 7.91
CA ASN A 215 -22.94 -12.97 6.86
C ASN A 215 -22.99 -11.48 7.16
N ASP A 216 -22.50 -10.68 6.22
CA ASP A 216 -22.48 -9.22 6.28
C ASP A 216 -23.48 -8.62 5.29
N TRP A 217 -24.20 -7.59 5.72
CA TRP A 217 -24.98 -6.71 4.87
C TRP A 217 -24.25 -5.36 4.81
N ALA A 218 -23.77 -4.99 3.65
CA ALA A 218 -22.97 -3.79 3.42
C ALA A 218 -23.72 -2.75 2.60
N SER A 219 -23.78 -1.51 3.08
CA SER A 219 -24.43 -0.41 2.35
C SER A 219 -23.85 -0.15 0.96
N MET A 220 -22.56 -0.50 0.74
CA MET A 220 -21.89 -0.41 -0.55
C MET A 220 -22.47 -1.32 -1.63
N LEU A 221 -23.23 -2.36 -1.23
CA LEU A 221 -23.98 -3.25 -2.14
C LEU A 221 -25.44 -2.84 -2.30
N ALA A 222 -25.85 -1.68 -1.81
CA ALA A 222 -27.19 -1.17 -2.02
C ALA A 222 -27.50 -1.08 -3.53
N PHE A 223 -28.76 -1.31 -3.90
CA PHE A 223 -29.26 -1.34 -5.28
C PHE A 223 -28.75 -2.52 -6.14
N THR A 224 -28.00 -3.45 -5.59
CA THR A 224 -27.63 -4.70 -6.26
C THR A 224 -28.60 -5.83 -5.88
N PRO A 225 -28.73 -6.90 -6.71
CA PRO A 225 -29.57 -8.04 -6.39
C PRO A 225 -29.14 -8.80 -5.13
N LYS A 226 -27.84 -8.72 -4.78
CA LYS A 226 -27.24 -9.45 -3.67
C LYS A 226 -26.52 -8.51 -2.73
N GLN A 227 -27.24 -8.06 -1.70
CA GLN A 227 -26.76 -7.08 -0.73
C GLN A 227 -25.97 -7.68 0.44
N ASN A 228 -25.83 -9.00 0.48
CA ASN A 228 -25.14 -9.71 1.53
C ASN A 228 -23.91 -10.47 1.04
N ILE A 229 -22.96 -10.65 1.94
CA ILE A 229 -21.74 -11.41 1.71
C ILE A 229 -21.70 -12.52 2.77
N PHE A 230 -21.79 -13.77 2.34
CA PHE A 230 -21.66 -14.93 3.22
C PHE A 230 -20.29 -15.58 3.01
N TYR A 231 -19.58 -15.85 4.10
CA TYR A 231 -18.27 -16.46 4.06
C TYR A 231 -18.06 -17.45 5.21
N PRO A 232 -17.91 -18.76 4.86
CA PRO A 232 -17.59 -19.81 5.78
C PRO A 232 -16.08 -20.05 5.88
N SER A 233 -15.65 -20.64 7.00
CA SER A 233 -14.34 -21.27 7.09
C SER A 233 -14.39 -22.57 7.91
N VAL A 234 -13.48 -23.48 7.59
CA VAL A 234 -13.26 -24.71 8.34
C VAL A 234 -11.76 -24.96 8.48
N GLY A 235 -11.34 -25.30 9.69
CA GLY A 235 -9.97 -25.65 10.04
C GLY A 235 -9.91 -26.98 10.76
N LEU A 236 -8.86 -27.74 10.50
CA LEU A 236 -8.53 -28.98 11.20
C LEU A 236 -7.10 -28.87 11.70
N SER A 237 -6.86 -29.25 12.94
CA SER A 237 -5.50 -29.37 13.46
C SER A 237 -5.32 -30.58 14.36
N ALA A 238 -4.13 -31.18 14.27
CA ALA A 238 -3.75 -32.35 15.04
C ALA A 238 -2.41 -32.10 15.74
N VAL A 239 -2.39 -32.24 17.07
CA VAL A 239 -1.19 -32.19 17.90
C VAL A 239 -0.63 -33.60 18.01
N ILE A 240 0.19 -33.99 17.04
CA ILE A 240 0.72 -35.35 16.90
C ILE A 240 1.56 -35.75 18.13
N SER A 241 2.29 -34.78 18.69
CA SER A 241 3.08 -35.02 19.94
C SER A 241 2.23 -35.33 21.17
N SER A 242 0.92 -35.04 21.12
CA SER A 242 -0.02 -35.46 22.17
C SER A 242 -0.61 -36.87 21.91
N MET A 243 -0.46 -37.39 20.68
CA MET A 243 -0.96 -38.72 20.28
C MET A 243 0.10 -39.79 20.39
N ALA A 244 1.37 -39.43 20.19
CA ALA A 244 2.49 -40.35 20.18
C ALA A 244 3.70 -39.74 20.90
N ASP A 245 4.47 -40.60 21.60
CA ASP A 245 5.74 -40.18 22.19
C ASP A 245 6.81 -40.06 21.10
N LEU A 246 7.15 -38.81 20.76
CA LEU A 246 8.17 -38.47 19.77
C LEU A 246 9.52 -38.07 20.41
N SER A 247 9.67 -38.27 21.72
CA SER A 247 10.87 -37.87 22.49
C SER A 247 12.14 -38.56 21.98
N LYS A 248 12.04 -39.83 21.54
CA LYS A 248 13.16 -40.58 20.95
C LYS A 248 13.68 -39.97 19.65
N ALA A 249 12.84 -39.26 18.92
CA ALA A 249 13.22 -38.47 17.72
C ALA A 249 13.68 -37.05 18.07
N GLY A 250 13.75 -36.71 19.36
CA GLY A 250 14.11 -35.36 19.83
C GLY A 250 13.02 -34.31 19.58
N ILE A 251 11.82 -34.71 19.16
CA ILE A 251 10.69 -33.85 18.88
C ILE A 251 9.92 -33.61 20.18
N SER A 252 9.87 -32.37 20.65
CA SER A 252 9.12 -31.96 21.84
C SER A 252 7.71 -31.46 21.54
N PHE A 253 7.44 -31.03 20.30
CA PHE A 253 6.13 -30.63 19.84
C PHE A 253 6.00 -30.80 18.34
N LEU A 254 4.87 -31.37 17.89
CA LEU A 254 4.53 -31.50 16.48
C LEU A 254 3.03 -31.31 16.31
N LYS A 255 2.68 -30.27 15.51
CA LYS A 255 1.29 -29.96 15.12
C LYS A 255 1.21 -29.83 13.61
N VAL A 256 0.20 -30.46 13.03
CA VAL A 256 -0.20 -30.26 11.63
C VAL A 256 -1.55 -29.56 11.60
N ARG A 257 -1.75 -28.71 10.59
CA ARG A 257 -3.00 -27.96 10.43
C ARG A 257 -3.34 -27.79 8.95
N GLY A 258 -4.63 -27.75 8.66
CA GLY A 258 -5.15 -27.42 7.35
C GLY A 258 -6.43 -26.63 7.49
N SER A 259 -6.67 -25.67 6.61
CA SER A 259 -7.88 -24.86 6.63
C SER A 259 -8.34 -24.50 5.22
N TYR A 260 -9.63 -24.29 5.10
CA TYR A 260 -10.29 -23.68 3.95
C TYR A 260 -11.14 -22.52 4.44
N ALA A 261 -11.01 -21.38 3.78
CA ALA A 261 -11.78 -20.19 4.11
C ALA A 261 -12.25 -19.47 2.85
N GLU A 262 -13.46 -18.92 2.93
CA GLU A 262 -13.94 -17.95 1.96
C GLU A 262 -14.05 -16.59 2.65
N VAL A 263 -13.65 -15.51 1.97
CA VAL A 263 -13.87 -14.13 2.39
C VAL A 263 -14.43 -13.34 1.23
N GLY A 264 -15.27 -12.35 1.55
CA GLY A 264 -15.83 -11.44 0.58
C GLY A 264 -15.38 -10.02 0.83
N ASN A 265 -15.28 -9.23 -0.23
CA ASN A 265 -14.92 -7.82 -0.18
C ASN A 265 -16.03 -6.98 -0.82
N ALA A 266 -16.56 -6.01 -0.07
CA ALA A 266 -17.51 -5.07 -0.64
C ALA A 266 -16.80 -4.15 -1.64
N PRO A 267 -17.51 -3.70 -2.69
CA PRO A 267 -16.96 -2.76 -3.66
C PRO A 267 -16.76 -1.36 -3.08
N GLU A 268 -16.22 -0.45 -3.88
CA GLU A 268 -16.18 0.96 -3.54
C GLU A 268 -17.61 1.52 -3.35
N ARG A 269 -17.73 2.53 -2.50
CA ARG A 269 -19.02 3.16 -2.21
C ARG A 269 -19.57 3.90 -3.43
N TYR A 270 -20.92 3.97 -3.50
CA TYR A 270 -21.68 4.74 -4.49
C TYR A 270 -21.55 4.33 -5.96
N ILE A 271 -20.81 3.27 -6.29
CA ILE A 271 -20.69 2.82 -7.68
C ILE A 271 -21.94 2.07 -8.19
N THR A 272 -22.79 1.62 -7.27
CA THR A 272 -24.02 0.85 -7.60
C THR A 272 -25.21 1.74 -7.95
N GLY A 273 -25.15 3.02 -7.59
CA GLY A 273 -26.20 4.01 -7.86
C GLY A 273 -25.80 5.05 -8.91
N PRO A 274 -26.75 5.80 -9.45
CA PRO A 274 -26.46 6.88 -10.36
C PRO A 274 -25.74 8.02 -9.60
N ASN A 275 -24.58 8.42 -10.09
CA ASN A 275 -23.81 9.52 -9.54
C ASN A 275 -23.91 10.74 -10.45
N TYR A 276 -24.14 11.90 -9.84
CA TYR A 276 -24.11 13.20 -10.50
C TYR A 276 -23.05 14.07 -9.84
N THR A 277 -22.33 14.83 -10.64
CA THR A 277 -21.37 15.79 -10.13
C THR A 277 -21.96 17.19 -10.27
N LEU A 278 -21.98 17.93 -9.17
CA LEU A 278 -22.36 19.35 -9.16
C LEU A 278 -21.09 20.20 -9.04
N THR A 279 -20.76 20.93 -10.10
CA THR A 279 -19.61 21.83 -10.10
C THR A 279 -20.06 23.22 -10.49
N ASN A 280 -19.90 24.19 -9.60
CA ASN A 280 -20.27 25.60 -9.83
C ASN A 280 -21.72 25.79 -10.36
N GLY A 281 -22.67 25.03 -9.80
CA GLY A 281 -24.07 25.07 -10.18
C GLY A 281 -24.43 24.29 -11.45
N VAL A 282 -23.45 23.67 -12.12
CA VAL A 282 -23.68 22.84 -13.31
C VAL A 282 -23.68 21.36 -12.91
N VAL A 283 -24.77 20.69 -13.24
CA VAL A 283 -24.89 19.25 -13.04
C VAL A 283 -24.30 18.53 -14.25
N SER A 284 -23.38 17.62 -14.01
CA SER A 284 -22.88 16.68 -15.03
C SER A 284 -23.22 15.24 -14.67
N THR A 285 -23.57 14.45 -15.69
CA THR A 285 -23.83 13.03 -15.53
C THR A 285 -22.53 12.26 -15.35
N ALA A 286 -22.61 11.12 -14.64
CA ALA A 286 -21.49 10.23 -14.52
C ALA A 286 -21.03 9.71 -15.89
N THR A 287 -19.74 9.64 -16.08
CA THR A 287 -19.13 9.03 -17.28
C THR A 287 -19.05 7.50 -17.16
N ILE A 288 -19.19 6.96 -15.94
CA ILE A 288 -19.19 5.53 -15.63
C ILE A 288 -20.62 5.10 -15.30
N ALA A 289 -21.07 4.02 -15.91
CA ALA A 289 -22.40 3.48 -15.67
C ALA A 289 -22.54 2.93 -14.25
N PRO A 290 -23.70 3.09 -13.57
CA PRO A 290 -23.95 2.46 -12.29
C PRO A 290 -23.87 0.93 -12.37
N ALA A 291 -23.15 0.32 -11.42
CA ALA A 291 -22.92 -1.13 -11.38
C ALA A 291 -24.08 -1.87 -10.69
N LYS A 292 -25.27 -1.88 -11.29
CA LYS A 292 -26.51 -2.44 -10.72
C LYS A 292 -26.48 -3.95 -10.50
N HIS A 293 -25.68 -4.68 -11.27
CA HIS A 293 -25.58 -6.14 -11.24
C HIS A 293 -24.32 -6.63 -10.50
N LEU A 294 -23.69 -5.74 -9.77
CA LEU A 294 -22.43 -6.02 -9.09
C LEU A 294 -22.61 -7.01 -7.95
N GLU A 295 -21.69 -7.96 -7.87
CA GLU A 295 -21.50 -8.85 -6.74
C GLU A 295 -20.21 -8.49 -5.98
N ALA A 296 -20.13 -8.86 -4.70
CA ALA A 296 -18.91 -8.75 -3.93
C ALA A 296 -17.81 -9.64 -4.51
N GLU A 297 -16.57 -9.14 -4.50
CA GLU A 297 -15.40 -9.98 -4.77
C GLU A 297 -15.31 -11.11 -3.76
N ARG A 298 -14.88 -12.29 -4.20
CA ARG A 298 -14.72 -13.47 -3.34
C ARG A 298 -13.33 -14.05 -3.44
N THR A 299 -12.75 -14.30 -2.29
CA THR A 299 -11.45 -14.96 -2.17
C THR A 299 -11.63 -16.30 -1.45
N LYS A 300 -11.17 -17.37 -2.09
CA LYS A 300 -11.14 -18.74 -1.55
C LYS A 300 -9.70 -19.12 -1.29
N SER A 301 -9.40 -19.49 -0.04
CA SER A 301 -8.05 -19.85 0.39
C SER A 301 -8.03 -21.26 0.95
N PHE A 302 -7.01 -22.01 0.55
CA PHE A 302 -6.61 -23.26 1.19
C PHE A 302 -5.23 -23.07 1.82
N GLU A 303 -5.07 -23.51 3.06
CA GLU A 303 -3.81 -23.47 3.77
C GLU A 303 -3.48 -24.81 4.41
N ALA A 304 -2.19 -25.18 4.40
CA ALA A 304 -1.66 -26.32 5.12
C ALA A 304 -0.39 -25.90 5.88
N GLY A 305 -0.29 -26.27 7.14
CA GLY A 305 0.81 -25.85 8.01
C GLY A 305 1.35 -26.95 8.90
N LEU A 306 2.62 -26.79 9.24
CA LEU A 306 3.37 -27.64 10.15
C LEU A 306 4.08 -26.78 11.18
N ASP A 307 3.94 -27.12 12.46
CA ASP A 307 4.67 -26.51 13.56
C ASP A 307 5.43 -27.60 14.30
N VAL A 308 6.75 -27.45 14.44
CA VAL A 308 7.60 -28.44 15.10
C VAL A 308 8.60 -27.79 16.05
N LYS A 309 8.83 -28.40 17.19
CA LYS A 309 9.90 -28.04 18.14
C LYS A 309 10.74 -29.25 18.50
N PHE A 310 12.03 -29.03 18.60
CA PHE A 310 13.05 -30.03 18.89
C PHE A 310 13.86 -29.68 20.14
N LEU A 311 14.55 -30.68 20.70
CA LEU A 311 15.54 -30.56 21.76
C LEU A 311 15.04 -29.76 22.96
N GLY A 312 13.86 -30.11 23.48
CA GLY A 312 13.26 -29.38 24.61
C GLY A 312 12.91 -27.92 24.26
N ASN A 313 12.38 -27.69 23.08
CA ASN A 313 11.97 -26.39 22.54
C ASN A 313 13.14 -25.40 22.25
N LYS A 314 14.37 -25.89 22.15
CA LYS A 314 15.50 -25.04 21.75
C LYS A 314 15.46 -24.67 20.27
N ILE A 315 15.00 -25.58 19.42
CA ILE A 315 14.77 -25.36 17.99
C ILE A 315 13.28 -25.35 17.74
N SER A 316 12.81 -24.38 16.97
CA SER A 316 11.44 -24.31 16.47
C SER A 316 11.44 -24.09 14.96
N ALA A 317 10.51 -24.73 14.26
CA ALA A 317 10.28 -24.48 12.85
C ALA A 317 8.78 -24.48 12.58
N THR A 318 8.35 -23.54 11.75
CA THR A 318 6.98 -23.47 11.21
C THR A 318 7.06 -23.36 9.71
N ALA A 319 6.12 -23.97 9.01
CA ALA A 319 5.97 -23.83 7.58
C ALA A 319 4.48 -23.81 7.22
N THR A 320 4.08 -22.91 6.36
CA THR A 320 2.72 -22.80 5.85
C THR A 320 2.77 -22.69 4.34
N TYR A 321 2.02 -23.54 3.66
CA TYR A 321 1.69 -23.41 2.25
C TYR A 321 0.29 -22.83 2.14
N TYR A 322 0.07 -21.89 1.23
CA TYR A 322 -1.25 -21.36 0.91
C TYR A 322 -1.49 -21.31 -0.60
N ASN A 323 -2.77 -21.43 -0.96
CA ASN A 323 -3.24 -21.25 -2.32
C ASN A 323 -4.58 -20.51 -2.28
N THR A 324 -4.59 -19.31 -2.79
CA THR A 324 -5.70 -18.36 -2.72
C THR A 324 -6.15 -18.00 -4.12
N ASN A 325 -7.45 -18.06 -4.38
CA ASN A 325 -8.06 -17.63 -5.62
C ASN A 325 -9.08 -16.53 -5.35
N THR A 326 -8.90 -15.38 -5.98
CA THR A 326 -9.86 -14.27 -5.96
C THR A 326 -10.69 -14.32 -7.22
N TYR A 327 -12.01 -14.25 -7.07
CA TYR A 327 -13.02 -14.31 -8.12
C TYR A 327 -13.87 -13.04 -8.11
N ASN A 328 -14.57 -12.79 -9.20
CA ASN A 328 -15.48 -11.65 -9.35
C ASN A 328 -14.77 -10.32 -9.12
N GLN A 329 -13.50 -10.20 -9.56
CA GLN A 329 -12.80 -8.93 -9.48
C GLN A 329 -13.52 -7.88 -10.32
N LEU A 330 -13.48 -6.65 -9.85
CA LEU A 330 -14.16 -5.55 -10.50
C LEU A 330 -13.25 -4.90 -11.53
N PHE A 331 -13.65 -4.96 -12.79
CA PHE A 331 -12.96 -4.30 -13.90
C PHE A 331 -13.82 -3.19 -14.51
N LEU A 332 -13.15 -2.10 -14.91
CA LEU A 332 -13.73 -1.11 -15.80
C LEU A 332 -13.42 -1.48 -17.25
N TYR A 333 -14.40 -1.41 -18.12
CA TYR A 333 -14.24 -1.57 -19.56
C TYR A 333 -14.97 -0.45 -20.31
N ASP A 334 -14.55 -0.21 -21.54
CA ASP A 334 -15.14 0.84 -22.37
C ASP A 334 -16.54 0.46 -22.80
N ALA A 335 -17.50 1.35 -22.51
CA ALA A 335 -18.90 1.13 -22.82
C ALA A 335 -19.19 1.48 -24.28
N PRO A 336 -20.15 0.79 -24.94
CA PRO A 336 -20.60 1.17 -26.28
C PRO A 336 -21.10 2.64 -26.27
N PRO A 337 -20.79 3.45 -27.31
CA PRO A 337 -21.20 4.86 -27.37
C PRO A 337 -22.72 5.06 -27.22
N SER A 338 -23.52 4.10 -27.64
CA SER A 338 -24.99 4.10 -27.51
C SER A 338 -25.50 3.99 -26.08
N SER A 339 -24.64 3.62 -25.12
CA SER A 339 -25.01 3.51 -23.69
C SER A 339 -25.12 4.86 -22.98
N GLY A 340 -24.57 5.93 -23.56
CA GLY A 340 -24.44 7.25 -22.92
C GLY A 340 -23.36 7.34 -21.85
N TYR A 341 -22.59 6.27 -21.63
CA TYR A 341 -21.47 6.21 -20.70
C TYR A 341 -20.17 5.95 -21.46
N LYS A 342 -19.05 6.35 -20.87
CA LYS A 342 -17.72 6.02 -21.40
C LYS A 342 -17.26 4.64 -20.96
N GLN A 343 -17.56 4.28 -19.71
CA GLN A 343 -17.10 3.04 -19.11
C GLN A 343 -18.20 2.38 -18.27
N LYS A 344 -18.07 1.08 -18.09
CA LYS A 344 -18.93 0.24 -17.25
C LYS A 344 -18.08 -0.67 -16.35
N TYR A 345 -18.64 -1.05 -15.21
CA TYR A 345 -18.08 -2.09 -14.35
C TYR A 345 -18.59 -3.47 -14.75
N ILE A 346 -17.73 -4.46 -14.67
CA ILE A 346 -18.07 -5.86 -14.76
C ILE A 346 -17.36 -6.66 -13.65
N ASN A 347 -18.11 -7.59 -13.04
CA ASN A 347 -17.51 -8.62 -12.19
C ASN A 347 -16.95 -9.73 -13.06
N ALA A 348 -15.65 -9.83 -13.12
CA ALA A 348 -14.96 -10.83 -13.90
C ALA A 348 -13.61 -11.15 -13.25
N GLY A 349 -12.87 -12.02 -13.88
CA GLY A 349 -11.51 -12.29 -13.46
C GLY A 349 -11.35 -13.32 -12.35
N LYS A 350 -10.24 -14.01 -12.49
CA LYS A 350 -9.74 -14.96 -11.52
C LYS A 350 -8.24 -14.80 -11.38
N VAL A 351 -7.82 -14.41 -10.19
CA VAL A 351 -6.39 -14.27 -9.86
C VAL A 351 -6.03 -15.29 -8.80
N ASN A 352 -4.97 -16.03 -9.07
CA ASN A 352 -4.42 -17.01 -8.15
C ASN A 352 -3.15 -16.47 -7.49
N ASN A 353 -3.06 -16.65 -6.18
CA ASN A 353 -1.85 -16.44 -5.39
C ASN A 353 -1.53 -17.73 -4.65
N TRP A 354 -0.31 -18.21 -4.74
CA TRP A 354 0.17 -19.32 -3.92
C TRP A 354 1.56 -19.01 -3.38
N GLY A 355 1.85 -19.54 -2.22
CA GLY A 355 3.14 -19.29 -1.61
C GLY A 355 3.47 -20.18 -0.44
N ILE A 356 4.66 -19.92 0.09
CA ILE A 356 5.20 -20.58 1.25
C ILE A 356 5.71 -19.51 2.21
N GLU A 357 5.33 -19.66 3.49
CA GLU A 357 5.90 -18.93 4.61
C GLU A 357 6.56 -19.91 5.56
N ALA A 358 7.77 -19.63 5.97
CA ALA A 358 8.51 -20.49 6.89
C ALA A 358 9.29 -19.66 7.90
N SER A 359 9.40 -20.18 9.12
CA SER A 359 10.24 -19.60 10.17
C SER A 359 11.03 -20.73 10.86
N ALA A 360 12.30 -20.48 11.10
CA ALA A 360 13.16 -21.38 11.87
C ALA A 360 13.85 -20.58 12.98
N GLY A 361 13.71 -21.04 14.22
CA GLY A 361 14.26 -20.40 15.39
C GLY A 361 15.17 -21.32 16.20
N TYR A 362 16.21 -20.75 16.77
CA TYR A 362 17.03 -21.41 17.77
C TYR A 362 17.20 -20.50 18.97
N LYS A 363 17.07 -21.05 20.17
CA LYS A 363 17.36 -20.35 21.42
C LYS A 363 18.07 -21.26 22.41
N ASN A 364 19.12 -20.75 23.02
CA ASN A 364 19.80 -21.44 24.10
C ASN A 364 20.50 -20.46 25.03
N THR A 365 20.72 -20.89 26.27
CA THR A 365 21.48 -20.16 27.28
C THR A 365 22.57 -21.05 27.82
N TRP A 366 23.82 -20.58 27.77
CA TRP A 366 25.01 -21.25 28.32
C TRP A 366 25.56 -20.37 29.44
N ARG A 367 25.29 -20.69 30.68
CA ARG A 367 25.64 -19.89 31.85
C ARG A 367 25.12 -18.43 31.72
N ASP A 368 26.00 -17.47 31.54
CA ASP A 368 25.66 -16.05 31.43
C ASP A 368 25.42 -15.58 29.98
N PHE A 369 25.62 -16.44 28.99
CA PHE A 369 25.44 -16.11 27.57
C PHE A 369 24.16 -16.71 27.03
N SER A 370 23.29 -15.87 26.48
CA SER A 370 22.08 -16.30 25.79
C SER A 370 22.15 -15.89 24.32
N TRP A 371 21.73 -16.79 23.46
CA TRP A 371 21.55 -16.53 22.04
C TRP A 371 20.18 -17.01 21.59
N ALA A 372 19.44 -16.10 20.94
CA ALA A 372 18.23 -16.42 20.22
C ALA A 372 18.36 -15.93 18.78
N THR A 373 18.03 -16.77 17.83
CA THR A 373 18.04 -16.44 16.41
C THR A 373 16.77 -16.92 15.74
N THR A 374 16.25 -16.16 14.79
CA THR A 374 15.08 -16.52 14.00
C THR A 374 15.30 -16.12 12.55
N LEU A 375 15.14 -17.08 11.65
CA LEU A 375 15.13 -16.88 10.21
C LEU A 375 13.70 -17.00 9.71
N ASN A 376 13.18 -15.95 9.07
CA ASN A 376 11.88 -15.94 8.42
C ASN A 376 12.07 -15.92 6.90
N PHE A 377 11.22 -16.65 6.21
CA PHE A 377 11.21 -16.74 4.76
C PHE A 377 9.78 -16.61 4.24
N SER A 378 9.58 -15.88 3.16
CA SER A 378 8.29 -15.78 2.47
C SER A 378 8.47 -15.72 0.96
N MET A 379 7.58 -16.41 0.26
CA MET A 379 7.49 -16.43 -1.19
C MET A 379 6.02 -16.39 -1.61
N ASN A 380 5.67 -15.50 -2.53
CA ASN A 380 4.37 -15.47 -3.20
C ASN A 380 4.55 -15.58 -4.71
N ARG A 381 3.60 -16.25 -5.37
CA ARG A 381 3.48 -16.30 -6.83
C ARG A 381 2.05 -15.90 -7.20
N ASN A 382 1.95 -14.86 -7.99
CA ASN A 382 0.69 -14.35 -8.51
C ASN A 382 0.52 -14.79 -9.97
N LYS A 383 -0.70 -15.16 -10.35
CA LYS A 383 -1.05 -15.47 -11.72
C LYS A 383 -2.49 -15.08 -12.03
N ILE A 384 -2.68 -14.30 -13.05
CA ILE A 384 -3.99 -14.03 -13.64
C ILE A 384 -4.42 -15.29 -14.40
N LYS A 385 -5.45 -15.97 -13.92
CA LYS A 385 -5.97 -17.20 -14.53
C LYS A 385 -6.96 -16.90 -15.64
N GLU A 386 -7.72 -15.83 -15.46
CA GLU A 386 -8.80 -15.43 -16.35
C GLU A 386 -9.10 -13.94 -16.11
N LEU A 387 -9.27 -13.16 -17.16
CA LEU A 387 -9.71 -11.76 -17.07
C LEU A 387 -11.22 -11.67 -17.15
N VAL A 388 -11.80 -12.19 -18.22
CA VAL A 388 -13.25 -12.28 -18.42
C VAL A 388 -13.57 -13.67 -18.95
N PRO A 389 -14.45 -14.44 -18.29
CA PRO A 389 -14.87 -15.77 -18.76
C PRO A 389 -15.42 -15.71 -20.17
N GLU A 390 -15.09 -16.70 -21.01
CA GLU A 390 -15.59 -16.80 -22.37
C GLU A 390 -17.14 -16.84 -22.38
N GLY A 391 -17.74 -16.07 -23.28
CA GLY A 391 -19.19 -15.97 -23.38
C GLY A 391 -19.84 -15.02 -22.38
N THR A 392 -19.07 -14.31 -21.55
CA THR A 392 -19.62 -13.29 -20.65
C THR A 392 -20.36 -12.21 -21.43
N ARG A 393 -21.52 -11.84 -20.93
CA ARG A 393 -22.37 -10.80 -21.55
C ARG A 393 -22.56 -9.64 -20.59
N ASP A 394 -22.60 -8.44 -21.16
CA ASP A 394 -23.02 -7.24 -20.45
C ASP A 394 -24.49 -7.45 -19.98
N PRO A 395 -24.76 -7.36 -18.68
CA PRO A 395 -26.08 -7.67 -18.13
C PRO A 395 -27.17 -6.68 -18.56
N ASP A 396 -26.79 -5.47 -18.97
CA ASP A 396 -27.75 -4.44 -19.42
C ASP A 396 -28.07 -4.53 -20.91
N THR A 397 -27.08 -4.87 -21.74
CA THR A 397 -27.20 -4.84 -23.22
C THR A 397 -27.25 -6.22 -23.83
N GLY A 398 -26.86 -7.27 -23.12
CA GLY A 398 -26.70 -8.63 -23.63
C GLY A 398 -25.52 -8.81 -24.59
N SER A 399 -24.76 -7.75 -24.87
CA SER A 399 -23.61 -7.80 -25.78
C SER A 399 -22.46 -8.65 -25.18
N LEU A 400 -21.76 -9.36 -26.05
CA LEU A 400 -20.57 -10.12 -25.61
C LEU A 400 -19.49 -9.16 -25.11
N VAL A 401 -18.91 -9.47 -23.97
CA VAL A 401 -17.76 -8.75 -23.40
C VAL A 401 -16.52 -9.61 -23.58
N ASP A 402 -15.60 -9.16 -24.43
CA ASP A 402 -14.33 -9.84 -24.70
C ASP A 402 -13.18 -8.90 -24.36
N ILE A 403 -12.58 -9.10 -23.17
CA ILE A 403 -11.43 -8.32 -22.67
C ILE A 403 -10.24 -9.25 -22.60
N LYS A 404 -9.31 -9.10 -23.53
CA LYS A 404 -8.08 -9.91 -23.58
C LYS A 404 -6.95 -9.31 -22.75
N GLU A 405 -7.00 -8.01 -22.52
CA GLU A 405 -6.01 -7.29 -21.72
C GLU A 405 -6.62 -6.04 -21.09
N VAL A 406 -6.07 -5.65 -19.94
CA VAL A 406 -6.37 -4.37 -19.28
C VAL A 406 -5.09 -3.58 -19.12
N ASN A 407 -5.05 -2.42 -19.74
CA ASN A 407 -3.89 -1.54 -19.75
C ASN A 407 -4.12 -0.33 -18.84
N LYS A 408 -3.10 0.02 -18.07
CA LYS A 408 -3.07 1.26 -17.30
C LYS A 408 -1.73 1.96 -17.51
N ASP A 409 -1.79 3.10 -18.18
CA ASP A 409 -0.61 3.89 -18.52
C ASP A 409 -0.23 4.85 -17.39
N TYR A 410 1.08 4.93 -17.16
CA TYR A 410 1.71 5.80 -16.17
C TYR A 410 2.82 6.66 -16.83
N GLY A 411 2.50 7.31 -17.94
CA GLY A 411 3.48 8.04 -18.76
C GLY A 411 4.31 7.08 -19.61
N GLY A 412 5.58 6.91 -19.30
CA GLY A 412 6.48 6.06 -20.10
C GLY A 412 6.42 4.56 -19.82
N TYR A 413 5.64 4.10 -18.83
CA TYR A 413 5.44 2.67 -18.57
C TYR A 413 3.96 2.32 -18.43
N ARG A 414 3.66 1.06 -18.67
CA ARG A 414 2.31 0.49 -18.65
C ARG A 414 2.25 -0.72 -17.72
N VAL A 415 1.25 -0.80 -16.87
CA VAL A 415 0.83 -2.05 -16.25
C VAL A 415 -0.14 -2.73 -17.19
N LYS A 416 0.18 -3.96 -17.60
CA LYS A 416 -0.62 -4.74 -18.54
C LYS A 416 -1.06 -6.03 -17.87
N LEU A 417 -2.36 -6.16 -17.64
CA LEU A 417 -2.97 -7.37 -17.11
C LEU A 417 -3.39 -8.24 -18.29
N VAL A 418 -2.83 -9.44 -18.36
CA VAL A 418 -3.15 -10.44 -19.39
C VAL A 418 -3.30 -11.82 -18.74
N GLU A 419 -4.09 -12.69 -19.35
CA GLU A 419 -4.20 -14.08 -18.90
C GLU A 419 -2.84 -14.80 -18.96
N GLY A 420 -2.51 -15.51 -17.90
CA GLY A 420 -1.21 -16.17 -17.75
C GLY A 420 -0.11 -15.30 -17.18
N GLY A 421 -0.25 -13.96 -17.19
CA GLY A 421 0.63 -12.98 -16.58
C GLY A 421 0.39 -12.81 -15.08
N SER A 422 1.01 -11.78 -14.51
CA SER A 422 0.91 -11.39 -13.10
C SER A 422 0.41 -9.95 -12.97
N ILE A 423 -0.26 -9.65 -11.86
CA ILE A 423 -0.67 -8.27 -11.55
C ILE A 423 0.52 -7.31 -11.33
N GLY A 424 1.70 -7.85 -11.07
CA GLY A 424 2.94 -7.09 -10.93
C GLY A 424 3.74 -6.91 -12.22
N ASP A 425 3.25 -7.43 -13.34
CA ASP A 425 3.93 -7.30 -14.63
C ASP A 425 3.82 -5.87 -15.16
N PHE A 426 4.95 -5.32 -15.58
CA PHE A 426 4.97 -4.01 -16.19
C PHE A 426 5.80 -3.97 -17.45
N TYR A 427 5.46 -3.03 -18.31
CA TYR A 427 5.99 -2.85 -19.65
C TYR A 427 6.45 -1.41 -19.81
N VAL A 428 7.48 -1.21 -20.61
CA VAL A 428 8.03 0.12 -20.92
C VAL A 428 8.06 0.33 -22.41
N LYS A 429 8.13 1.57 -22.87
CA LYS A 429 8.31 1.89 -24.28
C LYS A 429 9.62 1.28 -24.79
N GLY A 430 9.53 0.65 -25.94
CA GLY A 430 10.69 0.13 -26.67
C GLY A 430 11.46 1.25 -27.38
N LEU A 431 12.74 1.04 -27.56
CA LEU A 431 13.54 1.82 -28.50
C LEU A 431 13.31 1.29 -29.91
N LEU A 432 13.40 2.16 -30.90
CA LEU A 432 13.36 1.76 -32.29
C LEU A 432 14.58 0.88 -32.59
N THR A 433 14.33 -0.28 -33.19
CA THR A 433 15.35 -1.25 -33.57
C THR A 433 15.30 -1.53 -35.06
N ASP A 434 16.42 -1.98 -35.64
CA ASP A 434 16.47 -2.52 -37.01
C ASP A 434 15.88 -3.96 -37.04
N ASP A 435 15.81 -4.53 -38.26
CA ASP A 435 15.32 -5.90 -38.49
C ASP A 435 16.14 -6.99 -37.78
N LYS A 436 17.32 -6.66 -37.27
CA LYS A 436 18.21 -7.56 -36.54
C LYS A 436 18.14 -7.35 -35.02
N GLY A 437 17.35 -6.36 -34.59
CA GLY A 437 17.20 -6.01 -33.17
C GLY A 437 18.28 -5.06 -32.64
N HIS A 438 19.12 -4.47 -33.50
CA HIS A 438 20.04 -3.43 -33.05
C HIS A 438 19.30 -2.12 -32.83
N ILE A 439 19.70 -1.37 -31.80
CA ILE A 439 19.10 -0.07 -31.51
C ILE A 439 19.43 0.90 -32.64
N TYR A 440 18.39 1.51 -33.22
CA TYR A 440 18.56 2.50 -34.27
C TYR A 440 18.98 3.85 -33.65
N VAL A 441 20.11 4.37 -34.13
CA VAL A 441 20.59 5.73 -33.85
C VAL A 441 20.29 6.59 -35.06
N ASP A 442 19.43 7.59 -34.90
CA ASP A 442 19.09 8.51 -35.97
C ASP A 442 20.30 9.39 -36.33
N PRO A 443 20.79 9.35 -37.59
CA PRO A 443 21.97 10.11 -37.99
C PRO A 443 21.77 11.63 -38.00
N ASN A 444 20.52 12.10 -38.04
CA ASN A 444 20.22 13.53 -38.02
C ASN A 444 20.23 14.12 -36.62
N SER A 445 19.71 13.38 -35.65
CA SER A 445 19.63 13.83 -34.26
C SER A 445 20.74 13.27 -33.36
N ASN A 446 21.55 12.34 -33.88
CA ASN A 446 22.60 11.61 -33.14
C ASN A 446 22.13 11.01 -31.85
N THR A 447 20.88 10.50 -31.81
CA THR A 447 20.28 9.91 -30.61
C THR A 447 19.40 8.71 -30.96
N VAL A 448 19.04 7.96 -29.94
CA VAL A 448 18.08 6.87 -30.06
C VAL A 448 16.65 7.41 -30.14
N LEU A 449 15.77 6.69 -30.81
CA LEU A 449 14.36 7.02 -30.95
C LEU A 449 13.49 5.98 -30.24
N LEU A 450 12.32 6.42 -29.78
CA LEU A 450 11.27 5.50 -29.36
C LEU A 450 10.69 4.80 -30.59
N ASP A 451 10.20 3.58 -30.39
CA ASP A 451 9.37 2.92 -31.37
C ASP A 451 8.15 3.81 -31.68
N PRO A 452 7.91 4.16 -32.97
CA PRO A 452 6.79 5.01 -33.35
C PRO A 452 5.40 4.36 -33.14
N ASP A 453 5.34 3.03 -33.03
CA ASP A 453 4.09 2.35 -32.71
C ASP A 453 3.65 2.73 -31.28
N PRO A 454 2.48 3.36 -31.09
CA PRO A 454 1.96 3.72 -29.76
C PRO A 454 1.76 2.50 -28.86
N GLU A 455 1.58 1.30 -29.43
CA GLU A 455 1.40 0.05 -28.70
C GLU A 455 2.70 -0.75 -28.50
N ALA A 456 3.83 -0.27 -29.00
CA ALA A 456 5.14 -0.91 -28.84
C ALA A 456 5.65 -0.82 -27.40
N TYR A 457 5.13 -1.67 -26.54
CA TYR A 457 5.59 -1.85 -25.18
C TYR A 457 6.29 -3.18 -25.01
N ILE A 458 7.48 -3.16 -24.44
CA ILE A 458 8.27 -4.36 -24.13
C ILE A 458 8.12 -4.75 -22.66
N PHE A 459 8.09 -6.05 -22.40
CA PHE A 459 8.04 -6.57 -21.02
C PHE A 459 9.32 -6.18 -20.28
N ALA A 460 9.18 -5.37 -19.22
CA ALA A 460 10.29 -4.87 -18.43
C ALA A 460 10.58 -5.73 -17.20
N GLY A 461 9.57 -6.45 -16.74
CA GLY A 461 9.71 -7.34 -15.59
C GLY A 461 8.48 -7.34 -14.69
N ASN A 462 8.68 -7.91 -13.51
CA ASN A 462 7.65 -8.00 -12.48
C ASN A 462 8.10 -7.23 -11.24
N THR A 463 7.21 -6.46 -10.63
CA THR A 463 7.51 -5.68 -9.41
C THR A 463 7.61 -6.55 -8.16
N GLU A 464 7.09 -7.79 -8.18
CA GLU A 464 7.08 -8.66 -7.03
C GLU A 464 8.45 -9.32 -6.76
N ALA A 465 8.79 -9.46 -5.50
CA ALA A 465 9.98 -10.18 -5.09
C ALA A 465 9.84 -11.68 -5.39
N ARG A 466 10.93 -12.34 -5.80
CA ARG A 466 10.96 -13.81 -5.90
C ARG A 466 10.77 -14.45 -4.54
N PHE A 467 11.43 -13.89 -3.51
CA PHE A 467 11.28 -14.23 -2.10
C PHE A 467 11.83 -13.12 -1.22
N ARG A 468 11.44 -13.17 0.05
CA ARG A 468 11.96 -12.30 1.11
C ARG A 468 12.44 -13.16 2.26
N TRP A 469 13.47 -12.69 2.96
CA TRP A 469 13.87 -13.29 4.21
C TRP A 469 14.30 -12.23 5.21
N GLY A 470 14.16 -12.56 6.48
CA GLY A 470 14.61 -11.73 7.58
C GLY A 470 15.32 -12.59 8.61
N TRP A 471 16.47 -12.14 9.08
CA TRP A 471 17.28 -12.84 10.06
C TRP A 471 17.49 -11.98 11.29
N ASN A 472 16.82 -12.37 12.38
CA ASN A 472 16.90 -11.71 13.68
C ASN A 472 17.83 -12.47 14.61
N ASN A 473 18.76 -11.77 15.25
CA ASN A 473 19.65 -12.31 16.25
C ASN A 473 19.63 -11.46 17.51
N GLN A 474 19.54 -12.13 18.64
CA GLN A 474 19.58 -11.53 19.98
C GLN A 474 20.67 -12.24 20.78
N PHE A 475 21.64 -11.49 21.22
CA PHE A 475 22.72 -11.97 22.09
C PHE A 475 22.61 -11.26 23.44
N SER A 476 22.83 -11.99 24.52
CA SER A 476 22.88 -11.41 25.86
C SER A 476 24.03 -12.02 26.64
N TYR A 477 24.82 -11.19 27.30
CA TYR A 477 25.93 -11.62 28.16
C TYR A 477 26.12 -10.65 29.31
N LYS A 478 25.93 -11.14 30.56
CA LYS A 478 26.17 -10.39 31.80
C LYS A 478 25.56 -8.96 31.82
N GLY A 479 24.31 -8.86 31.36
CA GLY A 479 23.57 -7.59 31.29
C GLY A 479 23.79 -6.78 30.01
N VAL A 480 24.77 -7.13 29.17
CA VAL A 480 24.91 -6.54 27.83
C VAL A 480 24.02 -7.29 26.86
N SER A 481 23.22 -6.61 26.05
CA SER A 481 22.41 -7.17 24.99
C SER A 481 22.78 -6.56 23.64
N LEU A 482 22.81 -7.39 22.60
CA LEU A 482 23.02 -6.99 21.21
C LEU A 482 21.92 -7.60 20.34
N GLY A 483 21.16 -6.76 19.66
CA GLY A 483 20.17 -7.16 18.66
C GLY A 483 20.65 -6.80 17.27
N VAL A 484 20.48 -7.74 16.32
CA VAL A 484 20.82 -7.54 14.90
C VAL A 484 19.69 -8.09 14.06
N LEU A 485 19.10 -7.23 13.23
CA LEU A 485 18.09 -7.63 12.22
C LEU A 485 18.59 -7.31 10.83
N ILE A 486 18.70 -8.33 10.01
CA ILE A 486 19.02 -8.22 8.59
C ILE A 486 17.80 -8.67 7.80
N ASP A 487 17.37 -7.89 6.81
CA ASP A 487 16.33 -8.30 5.89
C ASP A 487 16.81 -8.25 4.44
N ALA A 488 16.20 -9.08 3.60
CA ALA A 488 16.47 -9.07 2.17
C ALA A 488 15.19 -9.24 1.35
N ARG A 489 15.16 -8.51 0.26
CA ARG A 489 14.24 -8.69 -0.85
C ARG A 489 15.06 -9.18 -2.05
N ILE A 490 14.73 -10.35 -2.56
CA ILE A 490 15.42 -10.94 -3.70
C ILE A 490 14.49 -10.96 -4.91
N GLY A 491 14.95 -10.35 -5.99
CA GLY A 491 14.19 -10.21 -7.24
C GLY A 491 13.22 -9.03 -7.21
N GLY A 492 12.45 -8.94 -8.28
CA GLY A 492 11.65 -7.79 -8.64
C GLY A 492 12.44 -6.78 -9.47
N ARG A 493 11.72 -6.05 -10.30
CA ARG A 493 12.23 -4.93 -11.11
C ARG A 493 11.35 -3.71 -10.90
N GLY A 494 11.92 -2.53 -11.08
CA GLY A 494 11.20 -1.27 -10.97
C GLY A 494 11.85 -0.19 -11.81
N VAL A 495 11.10 0.86 -12.08
CA VAL A 495 11.55 2.01 -12.86
C VAL A 495 12.00 3.12 -11.92
N SER A 496 13.15 3.74 -12.22
CA SER A 496 13.66 4.90 -11.49
C SER A 496 13.40 6.20 -12.27
N ALA A 497 12.25 6.81 -12.04
CA ALA A 497 11.96 8.16 -12.57
C ALA A 497 12.91 9.23 -12.01
N THR A 498 13.45 9.05 -10.81
CA THR A 498 14.45 9.96 -10.24
C THR A 498 15.73 9.94 -11.07
N GLN A 499 16.24 8.76 -11.44
CA GLN A 499 17.43 8.65 -12.29
C GLN A 499 17.18 9.29 -13.66
N ALA A 500 16.03 9.01 -14.27
CA ALA A 500 15.64 9.60 -15.56
C ALA A 500 15.68 11.14 -15.53
N LEU A 501 15.11 11.75 -14.50
CA LEU A 501 15.14 13.20 -14.32
C LEU A 501 16.55 13.74 -14.07
N MET A 502 17.36 13.06 -13.25
CA MET A 502 18.74 13.46 -13.00
C MET A 502 19.59 13.40 -14.28
N ASP A 503 19.40 12.38 -15.09
CA ASP A 503 20.07 12.22 -16.39
C ASP A 503 19.65 13.29 -17.38
N ARG A 504 18.34 13.55 -17.49
CA ARG A 504 17.79 14.62 -18.33
C ARG A 504 18.43 15.99 -18.06
N PHE A 505 18.66 16.29 -16.79
CA PHE A 505 19.27 17.56 -16.37
C PHE A 505 20.79 17.48 -16.27
N GLY A 506 21.41 16.33 -16.64
CA GLY A 506 22.86 16.15 -16.68
C GLY A 506 23.54 16.22 -15.32
N VAL A 507 22.83 15.91 -14.23
CA VAL A 507 23.31 16.02 -12.85
C VAL A 507 23.65 14.67 -12.22
N SER A 508 23.35 13.56 -12.90
CA SER A 508 23.72 12.21 -12.46
C SER A 508 25.19 11.90 -12.68
N GLN A 509 25.71 10.87 -12.02
CA GLN A 509 27.07 10.38 -12.25
C GLN A 509 27.18 9.79 -13.66
N ASP A 510 26.19 8.97 -14.07
CA ASP A 510 26.17 8.33 -15.40
C ASP A 510 26.25 9.37 -16.53
N SER A 511 25.52 10.48 -16.43
CA SER A 511 25.59 11.56 -17.41
C SER A 511 26.95 12.30 -17.41
N ALA A 512 27.63 12.38 -16.26
CA ALA A 512 28.97 12.95 -16.19
C ALA A 512 30.00 12.03 -16.85
N ASP A 513 29.97 10.75 -16.51
CA ASP A 513 30.90 9.75 -17.02
C ASP A 513 30.75 9.60 -18.54
N ALA A 514 29.53 9.64 -19.06
CA ALA A 514 29.29 9.63 -20.50
C ALA A 514 29.89 10.84 -21.21
N ARG A 515 29.84 12.05 -20.63
CA ARG A 515 30.48 13.24 -21.20
C ARG A 515 32.00 13.12 -21.22
N GLU A 516 32.60 12.52 -20.19
CA GLU A 516 34.05 12.31 -20.09
C GLU A 516 34.53 11.19 -21.02
N ASN A 517 33.73 10.16 -21.22
CA ASN A 517 34.05 8.99 -22.06
C ASN A 517 33.66 9.13 -23.53
N GLY A 518 33.27 10.33 -23.97
CA GLY A 518 32.98 10.63 -25.39
C GLY A 518 31.62 10.17 -25.89
N GLY A 519 30.68 9.86 -24.99
CA GLY A 519 29.30 9.51 -25.32
C GLY A 519 28.72 8.38 -24.48
N VAL A 520 27.53 7.93 -24.84
CA VAL A 520 26.79 6.86 -24.17
C VAL A 520 26.94 5.56 -24.95
N TRP A 521 27.46 4.53 -24.32
CA TRP A 521 27.48 3.18 -24.87
C TRP A 521 26.13 2.51 -24.74
N ILE A 522 25.47 2.16 -25.84
CA ILE A 522 24.14 1.50 -25.86
C ILE A 522 24.26 -0.01 -26.16
N SER A 523 25.40 -0.46 -26.65
CA SER A 523 25.83 -1.85 -26.80
C SER A 523 27.36 -1.92 -26.76
N ASP A 524 27.93 -3.12 -26.78
CA ASP A 524 29.38 -3.32 -26.71
C ASP A 524 30.12 -2.68 -27.90
N ASP A 525 29.45 -2.48 -29.03
CA ASP A 525 29.99 -1.99 -30.30
C ASP A 525 29.35 -0.68 -30.79
N GLN A 526 28.37 -0.13 -30.06
CA GLN A 526 27.65 1.06 -30.50
C GLN A 526 27.64 2.16 -29.42
N GLN A 527 28.14 3.33 -29.82
CA GLN A 527 28.17 4.53 -28.97
C GLN A 527 27.36 5.67 -29.59
N VAL A 528 26.60 6.37 -28.75
CA VAL A 528 25.94 7.64 -29.06
C VAL A 528 26.86 8.77 -28.58
N PRO A 529 27.50 9.53 -29.51
CA PRO A 529 28.51 10.52 -29.14
C PRO A 529 27.94 11.71 -28.34
N ASP A 530 26.71 12.13 -28.64
CA ASP A 530 26.06 13.25 -27.95
C ASP A 530 25.32 12.78 -26.68
N ALA A 531 26.07 12.65 -25.58
CA ALA A 531 25.54 12.28 -24.29
C ALA A 531 24.43 13.24 -23.79
N LYS A 532 24.54 14.54 -24.10
CA LYS A 532 23.54 15.54 -23.68
C LYS A 532 22.19 15.26 -24.34
N THR A 533 22.19 15.11 -25.68
CA THR A 533 20.96 14.84 -26.42
C THR A 533 20.37 13.48 -26.06
N PHE A 534 21.23 12.46 -25.89
CA PHE A 534 20.77 11.13 -25.44
C PHE A 534 20.01 11.23 -24.12
N TYR A 535 20.62 11.79 -23.07
CA TYR A 535 19.99 11.86 -21.76
C TYR A 535 18.84 12.85 -21.69
N ALA A 536 18.87 13.97 -22.43
CA ALA A 536 17.74 14.89 -22.52
C ALA A 536 16.50 14.17 -23.08
N ASN A 537 16.66 13.37 -24.13
CA ASN A 537 15.58 12.61 -24.74
C ASN A 537 15.15 11.41 -23.89
N SER A 538 16.12 10.63 -23.36
CA SER A 538 15.81 9.43 -22.56
C SER A 538 15.15 9.74 -21.22
N GLY A 539 15.38 10.93 -20.65
CA GLY A 539 14.76 11.38 -19.40
C GLY A 539 13.54 12.27 -19.60
N ASP A 540 13.19 12.66 -20.85
CA ASP A 540 12.10 13.58 -21.11
C ASP A 540 10.72 12.93 -20.97
N GLY A 541 9.95 13.44 -19.99
CA GLY A 541 8.60 12.95 -19.72
C GLY A 541 8.52 11.46 -19.41
N MET A 542 9.64 10.86 -18.99
CA MET A 542 9.80 9.42 -18.81
C MET A 542 9.64 8.61 -20.12
N ALA A 543 9.96 9.20 -21.25
CA ALA A 543 9.68 8.62 -22.56
C ALA A 543 10.50 7.36 -22.88
N MET A 544 11.74 7.24 -22.38
CA MET A 544 12.64 6.10 -22.67
C MET A 544 12.92 5.28 -21.40
N LEU A 545 11.90 4.87 -20.68
CA LEU A 545 12.04 4.21 -19.37
C LEU A 545 12.68 2.82 -19.43
N SER A 546 12.86 2.20 -20.61
CA SER A 546 13.59 0.93 -20.75
C SER A 546 15.02 1.03 -20.21
N HIS A 547 15.66 2.18 -20.38
CA HIS A 547 16.99 2.48 -19.84
C HIS A 547 17.01 2.56 -18.30
N TYR A 548 15.88 2.82 -17.67
CA TYR A 548 15.74 3.09 -16.23
C TYR A 548 15.11 1.97 -15.44
N VAL A 549 15.14 0.74 -15.98
CA VAL A 549 14.64 -0.45 -15.31
C VAL A 549 15.74 -1.11 -14.48
N TYR A 550 15.56 -1.13 -13.17
CA TYR A 550 16.56 -1.63 -12.22
C TYR A 550 16.07 -2.85 -11.45
N SER A 551 17.02 -3.66 -10.98
CA SER A 551 16.74 -4.72 -10.02
C SER A 551 16.38 -4.12 -8.65
N MET A 552 15.32 -4.64 -8.04
CA MET A 552 14.90 -4.27 -6.69
C MET A 552 15.50 -5.17 -5.59
N THR A 553 16.42 -6.06 -5.97
CA THR A 553 17.15 -6.89 -5.01
C THR A 553 17.95 -6.02 -4.05
N ASN A 554 17.74 -6.22 -2.76
CA ASN A 554 18.49 -5.52 -1.72
C ASN A 554 18.62 -6.36 -0.45
N VAL A 555 19.69 -6.13 0.28
CA VAL A 555 19.95 -6.66 1.62
C VAL A 555 20.22 -5.48 2.53
N ARG A 556 19.59 -5.43 3.70
CA ARG A 556 19.66 -4.29 4.61
C ARG A 556 19.94 -4.72 6.02
N LEU A 557 20.86 -4.04 6.68
CA LEU A 557 20.91 -4.02 8.13
C LEU A 557 19.75 -3.14 8.62
N ARG A 558 18.69 -3.79 9.13
CA ARG A 558 17.44 -3.14 9.49
C ARG A 558 17.50 -2.53 10.88
N GLU A 559 18.13 -3.25 11.78
CA GLU A 559 18.23 -2.86 13.17
C GLU A 559 19.58 -3.33 13.75
N LEU A 560 20.20 -2.45 14.52
CA LEU A 560 21.35 -2.75 15.37
C LEU A 560 21.09 -2.09 16.72
N THR A 561 20.85 -2.91 17.75
CA THR A 561 20.60 -2.42 19.10
C THR A 561 21.67 -2.91 20.05
N LEU A 562 22.13 -2.01 20.90
CA LEU A 562 23.02 -2.32 22.01
C LEU A 562 22.38 -1.84 23.31
N GLY A 563 22.18 -2.74 24.23
CA GLY A 563 21.61 -2.45 25.54
C GLY A 563 22.50 -2.91 26.66
N TYR A 564 22.36 -2.27 27.82
CA TYR A 564 22.99 -2.71 29.06
C TYR A 564 22.05 -2.58 30.24
N ASP A 565 21.76 -3.71 30.89
CA ASP A 565 20.97 -3.75 32.11
C ASP A 565 21.83 -3.35 33.31
N LEU A 566 21.54 -2.20 33.88
CA LEU A 566 22.23 -1.71 35.04
C LEU A 566 21.95 -2.60 36.25
N PRO A 567 22.99 -3.08 36.97
CA PRO A 567 22.80 -3.94 38.14
C PRO A 567 21.95 -3.24 39.22
N SER A 568 20.91 -3.89 39.72
CA SER A 568 20.02 -3.33 40.76
C SER A 568 20.79 -2.93 42.03
N LYS A 569 21.93 -3.56 42.32
CA LYS A 569 22.83 -3.23 43.40
C LYS A 569 23.37 -1.80 43.34
N TRP A 570 23.53 -1.21 42.16
CA TRP A 570 23.99 0.17 41.99
C TRP A 570 22.99 1.18 42.52
N PHE A 571 21.74 0.86 42.51
CA PHE A 571 20.66 1.71 43.00
C PHE A 571 20.19 1.36 44.41
N ARG A 572 20.93 0.47 45.12
CA ARG A 572 20.60 0.01 46.48
C ARG A 572 19.12 -0.46 46.62
N ASN A 573 18.57 -1.03 45.58
CA ASN A 573 17.13 -1.44 45.45
C ASN A 573 16.12 -0.31 45.74
N LYS A 574 16.53 0.98 45.63
CA LYS A 574 15.66 2.12 45.91
C LYS A 574 14.96 2.69 44.69
N VAL A 575 15.32 2.27 43.50
CA VAL A 575 14.64 2.67 42.24
C VAL A 575 13.81 1.51 41.78
N CYS A 576 12.49 1.60 42.00
CA CYS A 576 11.53 0.75 41.26
C CYS A 576 11.49 1.23 39.82
N LEU A 577 12.07 0.49 38.90
CA LEU A 577 11.74 0.60 37.48
C LEU A 577 10.31 0.05 37.33
N LEU A 578 9.36 0.94 37.08
CA LEU A 578 8.02 0.56 36.63
C LEU A 578 8.20 -0.16 35.28
N TYR A 579 8.09 -1.48 35.31
CA TYR A 579 7.84 -2.24 34.10
C TYR A 579 6.42 -1.89 33.65
N THR A 580 6.32 -1.08 32.60
CA THR A 580 5.11 -1.09 31.79
C THR A 580 5.17 -2.38 30.99
N SER A 581 4.42 -3.37 31.43
CA SER A 581 4.11 -4.50 30.57
C SER A 581 3.26 -3.97 29.42
N ASP A 582 3.84 -3.84 28.25
CA ASP A 582 3.04 -3.67 27.04
C ASP A 582 2.19 -4.92 26.86
N ALA A 583 0.89 -4.71 26.93
CA ALA A 583 -0.13 -5.70 26.64
C ALA A 583 -0.20 -5.95 25.13
#